data_735b4126418d56484bb6bc5a3f2767b7
#
_entry.id   735b4126418d56484bb6bc5a3f2767b7
#
_cell.length_a   1.000
_cell.length_b   1.000
_cell.length_c   1.000
_cell.angle_alpha   90.00
_cell.angle_beta   90.00
_cell.angle_gamma   90.00
#
_symmetry.space_group_name_H-M   'P 1'
#
loop_
_entity.id
_entity.type
_entity.pdbx_description
1 polymer ?
#
loop_
_entity_poly.entity_id
_entity_poly.type
_entity_poly.pdbx_seq_one_letter_code
_entity_poly.pdbx_strand_id
1 'polypeptide(L)'
;IYPNSDQASSVAETLQEELERTGVEVHTGVRCLEIRREKNGFKICAEGKSFQADRVILCAGSKAAPVTGSDGSGYDIAKKMGHSLIPVLPALVQLRCSGKFFKNIAGVRVNGKIILYTDGAEAASDTGELQLAAYGLSGIPVFQVSRYASRGLYEGKKVEAMIDFMPELSTEKMLDFLRKNRGAFSDRIIS
;
A
#
# COMPACT_ATOMS: atom_id res chain seq x y z
N ILE A 1 0.78 12.25 13.15
CA ILE A 1 0.20 12.83 14.38
C ILE A 1 -0.90 11.89 14.81
N TYR A 2 -0.83 11.43 16.06
CA TYR A 2 -1.84 10.58 16.69
C TYR A 2 -2.56 11.41 17.78
N PRO A 3 -3.82 11.09 18.11
CA PRO A 3 -4.51 11.76 19.23
C PRO A 3 -3.80 11.44 20.55
N ASN A 4 -3.85 12.37 21.51
CA ASN A 4 -3.23 12.17 22.83
C ASN A 4 -3.80 10.98 23.60
N SER A 5 -5.02 10.55 23.27
CA SER A 5 -5.65 9.35 23.85
C SER A 5 -5.05 8.05 23.32
N ASP A 6 -4.27 8.10 22.24
CA ASP A 6 -3.76 6.95 21.48
C ASP A 6 -4.87 5.95 21.04
N GLN A 7 -6.10 6.46 20.92
CA GLN A 7 -7.30 5.70 20.57
C GLN A 7 -7.92 6.23 19.28
N ALA A 8 -8.13 5.34 18.31
CA ALA A 8 -8.79 5.70 17.05
C ALA A 8 -10.25 6.16 17.23
N SER A 9 -10.94 5.65 18.26
CA SER A 9 -12.32 6.04 18.62
C SER A 9 -12.45 7.53 18.87
N SER A 10 -11.47 8.15 19.54
CA SER A 10 -11.51 9.60 19.82
C SER A 10 -11.61 10.46 18.56
N VAL A 11 -10.99 10.01 17.45
CA VAL A 11 -11.09 10.71 16.16
C VAL A 11 -12.48 10.54 15.56
N ALA A 12 -13.02 9.31 15.61
CA ALA A 12 -14.35 9.01 15.08
C ALA A 12 -15.45 9.76 15.85
N GLU A 13 -15.38 9.76 17.18
CA GLU A 13 -16.31 10.44 18.08
C GLU A 13 -16.30 11.95 17.84
N THR A 14 -15.13 12.58 17.77
CA THR A 14 -15.01 14.02 17.51
C THR A 14 -15.63 14.41 16.15
N LEU A 15 -15.43 13.58 15.11
CA LEU A 15 -16.02 13.83 13.80
C LEU A 15 -17.55 13.66 13.82
N GLN A 16 -18.04 12.66 14.55
CA GLN A 16 -19.47 12.42 14.69
C GLN A 16 -20.15 13.57 15.44
N GLU A 17 -19.59 14.03 16.55
CA GLU A 17 -20.09 15.18 17.33
C GLU A 17 -20.16 16.45 16.45
N GLU A 18 -19.15 16.65 15.58
CA GLU A 18 -19.15 17.82 14.68
C GLU A 18 -20.22 17.71 13.60
N LEU A 19 -20.49 16.53 13.05
CA LEU A 19 -21.59 16.30 12.12
C LEU A 19 -22.94 16.62 12.77
N GLU A 20 -23.15 16.16 14.00
CA GLU A 20 -24.38 16.45 14.78
C GLU A 20 -24.50 17.95 15.07
N ARG A 21 -23.42 18.59 15.53
CA ARG A 21 -23.39 20.03 15.82
C ARG A 21 -23.72 20.91 14.62
N THR A 22 -23.27 20.48 13.43
CA THR A 22 -23.49 21.21 12.18
C THR A 22 -24.81 20.85 11.49
N GLY A 23 -25.60 19.93 12.05
CA GLY A 23 -26.89 19.51 11.52
C GLY A 23 -26.81 18.69 10.24
N VAL A 24 -25.67 17.97 10.04
CA VAL A 24 -25.51 17.08 8.89
C VAL A 24 -26.36 15.82 9.07
N GLU A 25 -27.22 15.53 8.11
CA GLU A 25 -28.04 14.32 8.09
C GLU A 25 -27.20 13.10 7.69
N VAL A 26 -27.01 12.15 8.58
CA VAL A 26 -26.22 10.93 8.36
C VAL A 26 -27.13 9.73 8.14
N HIS A 27 -27.04 9.09 6.98
CA HIS A 27 -27.78 7.88 6.65
C HIS A 27 -26.85 6.68 6.60
N THR A 28 -26.88 5.84 7.61
CA THR A 28 -26.13 4.57 7.65
C THR A 28 -26.93 3.42 7.06
N GLY A 29 -26.25 2.34 6.64
CA GLY A 29 -26.90 1.17 6.04
C GLY A 29 -27.56 1.45 4.68
N VAL A 30 -27.16 2.52 4.01
CA VAL A 30 -27.74 2.94 2.73
C VAL A 30 -26.70 2.85 1.63
N ARG A 31 -26.84 1.86 0.76
CA ARG A 31 -25.92 1.68 -0.38
C ARG A 31 -26.31 2.59 -1.53
N CYS A 32 -25.38 3.45 -1.94
CA CYS A 32 -25.52 4.22 -3.18
C CYS A 32 -25.29 3.30 -4.39
N LEU A 33 -26.25 3.23 -5.29
CA LEU A 33 -26.21 2.40 -6.49
C LEU A 33 -25.82 3.19 -7.73
N GLU A 34 -26.28 4.45 -7.83
CA GLU A 34 -26.08 5.28 -8.98
C GLU A 34 -26.22 6.77 -8.62
N ILE A 35 -25.47 7.60 -9.33
CA ILE A 35 -25.63 9.05 -9.32
C ILE A 35 -26.00 9.48 -10.75
N ARG A 36 -27.05 10.25 -10.90
CA ARG A 36 -27.52 10.79 -12.18
C ARG A 36 -27.46 12.30 -12.15
N ARG A 37 -26.98 12.90 -13.22
CA ARG A 37 -27.06 14.35 -13.41
C ARG A 37 -28.45 14.71 -13.88
N GLU A 38 -29.07 15.68 -13.23
CA GLU A 38 -30.37 16.26 -13.60
C GLU A 38 -30.22 17.73 -14.01
N LYS A 39 -31.29 18.35 -14.45
CA LYS A 39 -31.29 19.77 -14.91
C LYS A 39 -30.80 20.73 -13.82
N ASN A 40 -31.16 20.45 -12.56
CA ASN A 40 -30.89 21.31 -11.39
C ASN A 40 -30.17 20.50 -10.31
N GLY A 41 -29.02 19.86 -10.63
CA GLY A 41 -28.25 19.14 -9.64
C GLY A 41 -28.09 17.64 -9.93
N PHE A 42 -28.19 16.83 -8.91
CA PHE A 42 -27.96 15.39 -8.99
C PHE A 42 -29.02 14.60 -8.22
N LYS A 43 -29.39 13.47 -8.78
CA LYS A 43 -30.18 12.44 -8.09
C LYS A 43 -29.28 11.28 -7.69
N ILE A 44 -29.23 10.97 -6.41
CA ILE A 44 -28.53 9.85 -5.84
C ILE A 44 -29.53 8.72 -5.62
N CYS A 45 -29.39 7.63 -6.35
CA CYS A 45 -30.22 6.44 -6.20
C CYS A 45 -29.56 5.47 -5.23
N ALA A 46 -30.27 5.13 -4.19
CA ALA A 46 -29.82 4.18 -3.16
C ALA A 46 -30.82 3.05 -2.99
N GLU A 47 -30.45 2.03 -2.24
CA GLU A 47 -31.38 0.93 -1.93
C GLU A 47 -32.60 1.45 -1.17
N GLY A 48 -33.78 1.29 -1.78
CA GLY A 48 -35.07 1.67 -1.20
C GLY A 48 -35.39 3.16 -1.14
N LYS A 49 -34.46 4.05 -1.53
CA LYS A 49 -34.69 5.51 -1.52
C LYS A 49 -33.83 6.29 -2.51
N SER A 50 -34.15 7.57 -2.68
CA SER A 50 -33.32 8.46 -3.48
C SER A 50 -33.21 9.83 -2.79
N PHE A 51 -32.11 10.51 -3.09
CA PHE A 51 -31.83 11.86 -2.59
C PHE A 51 -31.61 12.80 -3.77
N GLN A 52 -31.84 14.09 -3.53
CA GLN A 52 -31.49 15.16 -4.47
C GLN A 52 -30.47 16.09 -3.82
N ALA A 53 -29.52 16.57 -4.59
CA ALA A 53 -28.50 17.49 -4.13
C ALA A 53 -27.99 18.37 -5.25
N ASP A 54 -27.63 19.61 -4.95
CA ASP A 54 -27.02 20.54 -5.91
C ASP A 54 -25.62 20.09 -6.30
N ARG A 55 -24.91 19.46 -5.36
CA ARG A 55 -23.54 18.97 -5.51
C ARG A 55 -23.37 17.63 -4.80
N VAL A 56 -22.45 16.81 -5.31
CA VAL A 56 -22.11 15.49 -4.74
C VAL A 56 -20.61 15.37 -4.62
N ILE A 57 -20.14 14.89 -3.48
CA ILE A 57 -18.76 14.48 -3.25
C ILE A 57 -18.76 12.95 -3.09
N LEU A 58 -18.08 12.26 -4.00
CA LEU A 58 -17.99 10.80 -3.99
C LEU A 58 -16.76 10.35 -3.21
N CYS A 59 -16.96 9.89 -1.97
CA CYS A 59 -15.91 9.43 -1.05
C CYS A 59 -16.09 7.96 -0.68
N ALA A 60 -16.46 7.10 -1.63
CA ALA A 60 -16.80 5.69 -1.38
C ALA A 60 -15.57 4.77 -1.12
N GLY A 61 -14.37 5.33 -1.06
CA GLY A 61 -13.14 4.57 -0.79
C GLY A 61 -12.67 3.71 -1.97
N SER A 62 -11.68 2.88 -1.71
CA SER A 62 -11.06 1.98 -2.69
C SER A 62 -11.24 0.51 -2.31
N LYS A 63 -10.60 -0.41 -3.05
CA LYS A 63 -10.58 -1.85 -2.74
C LYS A 63 -9.49 -2.27 -1.74
N ALA A 64 -8.78 -1.31 -1.14
CA ALA A 64 -7.63 -1.60 -0.27
C ALA A 64 -8.02 -2.33 1.02
N ALA A 65 -9.19 -2.01 1.60
CA ALA A 65 -9.67 -2.63 2.82
C ALA A 65 -11.18 -2.91 2.74
N PRO A 66 -11.63 -3.93 2.00
CA PRO A 66 -13.06 -4.23 1.79
C PRO A 66 -13.82 -4.48 3.08
N VAL A 67 -13.15 -4.97 4.12
CA VAL A 67 -13.72 -5.18 5.46
C VAL A 67 -14.27 -3.91 6.10
N THR A 68 -13.82 -2.73 5.67
CA THR A 68 -14.32 -1.43 6.12
C THR A 68 -15.56 -0.95 5.35
N GLY A 69 -16.10 -1.76 4.43
CA GLY A 69 -17.23 -1.43 3.58
C GLY A 69 -16.85 -0.77 2.23
N SER A 70 -15.57 -0.49 1.98
CA SER A 70 -15.11 0.11 0.71
C SER A 70 -14.73 -0.98 -0.29
N ASP A 71 -15.66 -1.30 -1.18
CA ASP A 71 -15.52 -2.38 -2.17
C ASP A 71 -15.09 -1.91 -3.57
N GLY A 72 -14.88 -0.61 -3.74
CA GLY A 72 -14.54 0.03 -5.01
C GLY A 72 -15.73 0.32 -5.92
N SER A 73 -16.97 0.18 -5.44
CA SER A 73 -18.19 0.51 -6.19
C SER A 73 -18.22 1.98 -6.65
N GLY A 74 -17.57 2.88 -5.92
CA GLY A 74 -17.41 4.28 -6.33
C GLY A 74 -16.70 4.46 -7.67
N TYR A 75 -15.83 3.55 -8.08
CA TYR A 75 -15.16 3.61 -9.39
C TYR A 75 -16.14 3.44 -10.55
N ASP A 76 -17.13 2.54 -10.39
CA ASP A 76 -18.14 2.32 -11.42
C ASP A 76 -19.13 3.49 -11.50
N ILE A 77 -19.45 4.09 -10.36
CA ILE A 77 -20.25 5.32 -10.30
C ILE A 77 -19.51 6.45 -11.02
N ALA A 78 -18.23 6.66 -10.74
CA ALA A 78 -17.42 7.68 -11.39
C ALA A 78 -17.34 7.49 -12.91
N LYS A 79 -17.14 6.24 -13.38
CA LYS A 79 -17.14 5.92 -14.82
C LYS A 79 -18.47 6.25 -15.48
N LYS A 80 -19.60 5.90 -14.84
CA LYS A 80 -20.93 6.24 -15.35
C LYS A 80 -21.18 7.74 -15.43
N MET A 81 -20.51 8.51 -14.58
CA MET A 81 -20.51 9.97 -14.61
C MET A 81 -19.57 10.58 -15.65
N GLY A 82 -18.88 9.76 -16.46
CA GLY A 82 -18.03 10.20 -17.56
C GLY A 82 -16.53 10.35 -17.18
N HIS A 83 -16.11 9.93 -15.99
CA HIS A 83 -14.70 9.95 -15.61
C HIS A 83 -13.94 8.74 -16.18
N SER A 84 -12.70 8.96 -16.60
CA SER A 84 -11.75 7.89 -16.87
C SER A 84 -11.16 7.37 -15.55
N LEU A 85 -10.79 6.09 -15.52
CA LEU A 85 -10.16 5.49 -14.37
C LEU A 85 -8.75 5.03 -14.75
N ILE A 86 -7.74 5.60 -14.11
CA ILE A 86 -6.39 5.06 -14.14
C ILE A 86 -6.39 3.75 -13.34
N PRO A 87 -5.72 2.67 -13.82
CA PRO A 87 -5.68 1.40 -13.12
C PRO A 87 -5.27 1.56 -11.66
N VAL A 88 -6.11 1.07 -10.76
CA VAL A 88 -5.84 1.09 -9.31
C VAL A 88 -5.02 -0.13 -8.98
N LEU A 89 -3.78 0.10 -8.56
CA LEU A 89 -2.81 -0.93 -8.23
C LEU A 89 -2.46 -0.90 -6.75
N PRO A 90 -2.07 -2.03 -6.16
CA PRO A 90 -1.57 -2.07 -4.79
C PRO A 90 -0.38 -1.13 -4.61
N ALA A 91 -0.37 -0.40 -3.48
CA ALA A 91 0.74 0.45 -3.04
C ALA A 91 0.87 0.35 -1.52
N LEU A 92 2.07 0.60 -1.00
CA LEU A 92 2.41 0.47 0.42
C LEU A 92 2.08 -0.94 0.95
N VAL A 93 2.48 -1.95 0.19
CA VAL A 93 2.24 -3.37 0.50
C VAL A 93 3.54 -4.15 0.58
N GLN A 94 3.49 -5.29 1.26
CA GLN A 94 4.57 -6.27 1.23
C GLN A 94 4.73 -6.88 -0.16
N LEU A 95 5.92 -7.39 -0.46
CA LEU A 95 6.23 -8.09 -1.69
C LEU A 95 6.28 -9.61 -1.45
N ARG A 96 5.50 -10.34 -2.21
CA ARG A 96 5.63 -11.80 -2.29
C ARG A 96 6.74 -12.13 -3.26
N CYS A 97 7.74 -12.89 -2.80
CA CYS A 97 8.90 -13.25 -3.60
C CYS A 97 8.97 -14.76 -3.84
N SER A 98 9.52 -15.14 -4.97
CA SER A 98 9.86 -16.54 -5.24
C SER A 98 11.11 -16.93 -4.45
N GLY A 99 11.11 -18.11 -3.83
CA GLY A 99 12.28 -18.64 -3.12
C GLY A 99 11.87 -19.47 -1.90
N LYS A 100 12.33 -20.71 -1.85
CA LYS A 100 12.02 -21.61 -0.71
C LYS A 100 12.73 -21.20 0.58
N PHE A 101 13.85 -20.48 0.47
CA PHE A 101 14.68 -20.04 1.59
C PHE A 101 13.98 -19.03 2.52
N PHE A 102 12.99 -18.28 2.03
CA PHE A 102 12.26 -17.32 2.85
C PHE A 102 11.64 -17.93 4.12
N LYS A 103 11.21 -19.20 4.06
CA LYS A 103 10.66 -19.90 5.23
C LYS A 103 11.69 -20.06 6.34
N ASN A 104 12.98 -20.25 5.98
CA ASN A 104 14.05 -20.49 6.93
C ASN A 104 14.55 -19.22 7.61
N ILE A 105 14.32 -18.08 7.01
CA ILE A 105 14.76 -16.75 7.48
C ILE A 105 13.58 -15.87 7.93
N ALA A 106 12.39 -16.44 8.02
CA ALA A 106 11.20 -15.69 8.41
C ALA A 106 11.32 -15.14 9.83
N GLY A 107 10.95 -13.87 10.01
CA GLY A 107 11.07 -13.16 11.29
C GLY A 107 12.36 -12.34 11.45
N VAL A 108 13.36 -12.53 10.58
CA VAL A 108 14.60 -11.74 10.62
C VAL A 108 14.28 -10.30 10.21
N ARG A 109 14.79 -9.35 10.99
CA ARG A 109 14.80 -7.92 10.69
C ARG A 109 16.24 -7.46 10.52
N VAL A 110 16.48 -6.61 9.55
CA VAL A 110 17.81 -6.09 9.23
C VAL A 110 17.71 -4.68 8.65
N ASN A 111 18.61 -3.82 9.06
CA ASN A 111 18.82 -2.55 8.36
C ASN A 111 19.55 -2.84 7.06
N GLY A 112 18.96 -2.41 5.95
CA GLY A 112 19.48 -2.70 4.62
C GLY A 112 18.85 -1.80 3.57
N LYS A 113 19.30 -1.97 2.34
CA LYS A 113 18.74 -1.28 1.18
C LYS A 113 18.00 -2.29 0.29
N ILE A 114 16.79 -1.95 -0.12
CA ILE A 114 16.10 -2.64 -1.19
C ILE A 114 16.24 -1.84 -2.49
N ILE A 115 16.55 -2.54 -3.58
CA ILE A 115 16.62 -1.98 -4.93
C ILE A 115 15.67 -2.81 -5.79
N LEU A 116 14.71 -2.15 -6.41
CA LEU A 116 13.74 -2.77 -7.29
C LEU A 116 14.12 -2.54 -8.75
N TYR A 117 14.16 -3.62 -9.52
CA TYR A 117 14.41 -3.59 -10.96
C TYR A 117 13.15 -3.97 -11.74
N THR A 118 12.94 -3.29 -12.86
CA THR A 118 11.94 -3.66 -13.86
C THR A 118 12.62 -3.84 -15.20
N ASP A 119 12.52 -5.03 -15.80
CA ASP A 119 13.23 -5.41 -17.04
C ASP A 119 14.75 -5.11 -17.00
N GLY A 120 15.36 -5.31 -15.81
CA GLY A 120 16.79 -5.09 -15.60
C GLY A 120 17.21 -3.64 -15.34
N ALA A 121 16.29 -2.67 -15.40
CA ALA A 121 16.57 -1.28 -15.04
C ALA A 121 16.11 -0.98 -13.59
N GLU A 122 16.91 -0.24 -12.84
CA GLU A 122 16.52 0.22 -11.50
C GLU A 122 15.29 1.13 -11.60
N ALA A 123 14.22 0.74 -10.93
CA ALA A 123 12.97 1.48 -10.91
C ALA A 123 12.82 2.32 -9.63
N ALA A 124 13.31 1.81 -8.51
CA ALA A 124 13.27 2.50 -7.22
C ALA A 124 14.20 1.82 -6.22
N SER A 125 14.65 2.56 -5.22
CA SER A 125 15.34 2.00 -4.05
C SER A 125 15.00 2.79 -2.79
N ASP A 126 15.11 2.11 -1.63
CA ASP A 126 14.96 2.74 -0.32
C ASP A 126 15.77 1.98 0.74
N THR A 127 16.09 2.65 1.85
CA THR A 127 16.96 2.13 2.91
C THR A 127 16.28 2.25 4.26
N GLY A 128 16.41 1.22 5.08
CA GLY A 128 15.86 1.17 6.43
C GLY A 128 15.66 -0.26 6.92
N GLU A 129 14.81 -0.45 7.93
CA GLU A 129 14.53 -1.76 8.46
C GLU A 129 13.71 -2.59 7.46
N LEU A 130 14.31 -3.66 6.96
CA LEU A 130 13.69 -4.69 6.15
C LEU A 130 13.26 -5.85 7.06
N GLN A 131 12.11 -6.42 6.78
CA GLN A 131 11.63 -7.62 7.45
C GLN A 131 11.52 -8.76 6.43
N LEU A 132 12.22 -9.86 6.71
CA LEU A 132 12.15 -11.08 5.94
C LEU A 132 11.01 -11.93 6.48
N ALA A 133 10.05 -12.27 5.64
CA ALA A 133 8.86 -13.03 6.00
C ALA A 133 8.81 -14.33 5.17
N ALA A 134 8.06 -15.33 5.62
CA ALA A 134 7.93 -16.61 4.92
C ALA A 134 7.42 -16.48 3.48
N TYR A 135 6.75 -15.39 3.16
CA TYR A 135 6.21 -15.07 1.83
C TYR A 135 7.11 -14.15 0.99
N GLY A 136 8.16 -13.57 1.56
CA GLY A 136 9.03 -12.59 0.90
C GLY A 136 9.44 -11.43 1.80
N LEU A 137 9.22 -10.20 1.36
CA LEU A 137 9.76 -8.98 1.94
C LEU A 137 8.68 -8.06 2.50
N SER A 138 8.97 -7.44 3.65
CA SER A 138 8.16 -6.45 4.33
C SER A 138 9.05 -5.36 4.95
N GLY A 139 8.44 -4.37 5.57
CA GLY A 139 9.13 -3.21 6.16
C GLY A 139 8.88 -1.93 5.38
N ILE A 140 9.15 -0.79 5.99
CA ILE A 140 8.85 0.52 5.40
C ILE A 140 9.53 0.72 4.04
N PRO A 141 10.82 0.39 3.85
CA PRO A 141 11.45 0.55 2.54
C PRO A 141 10.79 -0.31 1.44
N VAL A 142 10.34 -1.52 1.81
CA VAL A 142 9.62 -2.40 0.88
C VAL A 142 8.29 -1.77 0.47
N PHE A 143 7.56 -1.19 1.43
CA PHE A 143 6.30 -0.50 1.14
C PHE A 143 6.49 0.68 0.19
N GLN A 144 7.57 1.45 0.36
CA GLN A 144 7.87 2.60 -0.49
C GLN A 144 8.13 2.20 -1.95
N VAL A 145 8.85 1.10 -2.18
CA VAL A 145 9.15 0.63 -3.54
C VAL A 145 8.03 -0.22 -4.15
N SER A 146 7.09 -0.73 -3.35
CA SER A 146 6.07 -1.69 -3.78
C SER A 146 5.18 -1.19 -4.94
N ARG A 147 4.92 0.12 -5.00
CA ARG A 147 4.13 0.72 -6.10
C ARG A 147 4.77 0.52 -7.48
N TYR A 148 6.09 0.53 -7.54
CA TYR A 148 6.82 0.29 -8.78
C TYR A 148 6.79 -1.18 -9.17
N ALA A 149 6.86 -2.09 -8.18
CA ALA A 149 6.66 -3.52 -8.41
C ALA A 149 5.27 -3.81 -8.96
N SER A 150 4.23 -3.27 -8.31
CA SER A 150 2.85 -3.44 -8.74
C SER A 150 2.63 -2.94 -10.17
N ARG A 151 3.22 -1.79 -10.50
CA ARG A 151 3.12 -1.21 -11.84
C ARG A 151 3.88 -2.05 -12.88
N GLY A 152 5.10 -2.48 -12.58
CA GLY A 152 5.88 -3.32 -13.47
C GLY A 152 5.16 -4.63 -13.77
N LEU A 153 4.62 -5.30 -12.75
CA LEU A 153 3.84 -6.53 -12.92
C LEU A 153 2.57 -6.31 -13.74
N TYR A 154 1.86 -5.21 -13.51
CA TYR A 154 0.67 -4.85 -14.28
C TYR A 154 1.00 -4.62 -15.77
N GLU A 155 2.16 -4.03 -16.05
CA GLU A 155 2.66 -3.80 -17.41
C GLU A 155 3.30 -5.07 -18.05
N GLY A 156 3.27 -6.21 -17.36
CA GLY A 156 3.84 -7.47 -17.84
C GLY A 156 5.38 -7.54 -17.83
N LYS A 157 6.02 -6.65 -17.09
CA LYS A 157 7.47 -6.59 -16.97
C LYS A 157 8.00 -7.61 -15.97
N LYS A 158 9.26 -8.03 -16.15
CA LYS A 158 10.01 -8.78 -15.16
C LYS A 158 10.35 -7.86 -13.99
N VAL A 159 9.94 -8.24 -12.78
CA VAL A 159 10.22 -7.46 -11.56
C VAL A 159 11.13 -8.27 -10.64
N GLU A 160 12.23 -7.66 -10.21
CA GLU A 160 13.23 -8.25 -9.33
C GLU A 160 13.55 -7.30 -8.19
N ALA A 161 13.72 -7.85 -6.99
CA ALA A 161 14.18 -7.10 -5.82
C ALA A 161 15.57 -7.61 -5.42
N MET A 162 16.52 -6.69 -5.31
CA MET A 162 17.84 -6.94 -4.74
C MET A 162 17.89 -6.34 -3.34
N ILE A 163 18.47 -7.08 -2.41
CA ILE A 163 18.69 -6.61 -1.05
C ILE A 163 20.18 -6.46 -0.81
N ASP A 164 20.58 -5.29 -0.36
CA ASP A 164 21.89 -5.03 0.17
C ASP A 164 21.79 -4.97 1.71
N PHE A 165 22.42 -5.94 2.37
CA PHE A 165 22.42 -6.05 3.83
C PHE A 165 23.46 -5.16 4.51
N MET A 166 24.35 -4.54 3.76
CA MET A 166 25.43 -3.70 4.28
C MET A 166 25.64 -2.46 3.40
N PRO A 167 24.60 -1.62 3.22
CA PRO A 167 24.63 -0.48 2.29
C PRO A 167 25.68 0.59 2.64
N GLU A 168 26.23 0.57 3.86
CA GLU A 168 27.30 1.48 4.29
C GLU A 168 28.69 1.02 3.79
N LEU A 169 28.82 -0.22 3.32
CA LEU A 169 30.09 -0.75 2.84
C LEU A 169 30.12 -0.76 1.32
N SER A 170 31.12 -0.06 0.76
CA SER A 170 31.41 -0.22 -0.68
C SER A 170 31.90 -1.65 -0.97
N THR A 171 31.73 -2.11 -2.20
CA THR A 171 32.22 -3.43 -2.65
C THR A 171 33.70 -3.64 -2.32
N GLU A 172 34.53 -2.60 -2.47
CA GLU A 172 35.96 -2.66 -2.15
C GLU A 172 36.20 -2.88 -0.65
N LYS A 173 35.52 -2.11 0.20
CA LYS A 173 35.61 -2.25 1.66
C LYS A 173 35.13 -3.64 2.12
N MET A 174 34.06 -4.16 1.51
CA MET A 174 33.56 -5.49 1.77
C MET A 174 34.59 -6.56 1.37
N LEU A 175 35.18 -6.46 0.19
CA LEU A 175 36.21 -7.39 -0.26
C LEU A 175 37.43 -7.36 0.66
N ASP A 176 37.87 -6.20 1.10
CA ASP A 176 38.98 -6.04 2.03
C ASP A 176 38.65 -6.64 3.41
N PHE A 177 37.42 -6.42 3.90
CA PHE A 177 36.95 -7.04 5.14
C PHE A 177 36.96 -8.56 5.04
N LEU A 178 36.43 -9.14 3.97
CA LEU A 178 36.41 -10.58 3.76
C LEU A 178 37.82 -11.15 3.63
N ARG A 179 38.74 -10.49 2.92
CA ARG A 179 40.13 -10.89 2.77
C ARG A 179 40.87 -10.93 4.12
N LYS A 180 40.73 -9.86 4.94
CA LYS A 180 41.35 -9.74 6.25
C LYS A 180 40.84 -10.78 7.25
N ASN A 181 39.57 -11.18 7.16
CA ASN A 181 38.91 -12.10 8.06
C ASN A 181 38.79 -13.54 7.52
N ARG A 182 39.42 -13.83 6.39
CA ARG A 182 39.34 -15.15 5.72
C ARG A 182 39.65 -16.32 6.67
N GLY A 183 40.68 -16.19 7.56
CA GLY A 183 41.02 -17.22 8.54
C GLY A 183 39.99 -17.40 9.64
N ALA A 184 39.30 -16.35 10.03
CA ALA A 184 38.29 -16.41 11.10
C ALA A 184 36.97 -17.06 10.67
N PHE A 185 36.72 -17.14 9.34
CA PHE A 185 35.48 -17.70 8.76
C PHE A 185 35.70 -19.01 8.02
N SER A 186 36.97 -19.54 7.98
CA SER A 186 37.31 -20.76 7.23
C SER A 186 36.51 -21.99 7.66
N ASP A 187 36.10 -22.05 8.93
CA ASP A 187 35.44 -23.20 9.51
C ASP A 187 33.91 -23.01 9.65
N ARG A 188 33.38 -21.89 9.15
CA ARG A 188 31.93 -21.64 9.14
C ARG A 188 31.36 -21.92 7.76
N ILE A 189 30.50 -22.94 7.69
CA ILE A 189 29.70 -23.22 6.50
C ILE A 189 28.66 -22.12 6.39
N ILE A 190 28.75 -21.35 5.33
CA ILE A 190 27.67 -20.45 4.91
C ILE A 190 26.66 -21.33 4.16
N SER A 191 25.65 -21.79 4.87
CA SER A 191 24.54 -22.57 4.30
C SER A 191 23.36 -21.68 4.00
#